data_35b0f9ba4fa88a8661de0c786a803e1f
#
_entry.id   35b0f9ba4fa88a8661de0c786a803e1f
#
_cell.length_a   1.000
_cell.length_b   1.000
_cell.length_c   1.000
_cell.angle_alpha   90.00
_cell.angle_beta   90.00
_cell.angle_gamma   90.00
#
_symmetry.space_group_name_H-M   'P 1'
#
loop_
_entity.id
_entity.type
_entity.pdbx_description
1 polymer ?
#
loop_
_entity_poly.entity_id
_entity_poly.type
_entity_poly.pdbx_seq_one_letter_code
_entity_poly.pdbx_strand_id
1 'polypeptide(L)'
;CFGLTLTARQSLSFSPVWNRMVASVRQGLSVYAALTAVSSVLYFLAGLMPLAAVTRAMVTVSSGGSADYALFAAHANGALELAGGVTMLFAGMNLLLCWRAWHSRRFALLWRDMELRLYVFGILASGFLLSAVLFFHDRLALFDSLRYGFFHAVSFLTTTGYVAAPLADWSPFARLYLLL
;
A
#
# COMPACT_ATOMS: atom_id res chain seq x y z
N CYS A 1 -22.46 47.10 18.06
CA CYS A 1 -22.52 45.88 18.90
C CYS A 1 -22.88 44.59 18.14
N PHE A 2 -23.39 44.67 16.91
CA PHE A 2 -23.77 43.46 16.14
C PHE A 2 -22.58 42.66 15.57
N GLY A 3 -21.42 43.27 15.34
CA GLY A 3 -20.25 42.62 14.76
C GLY A 3 -19.48 41.69 15.70
N LEU A 4 -19.50 41.99 17.01
CA LEU A 4 -18.78 41.21 18.03
C LEU A 4 -19.44 39.88 18.36
N THR A 5 -20.77 39.78 18.20
CA THR A 5 -21.52 38.54 18.43
C THR A 5 -21.34 37.50 17.32
N LEU A 6 -21.12 37.94 16.07
CA LEU A 6 -20.86 37.07 14.94
C LEU A 6 -19.46 36.44 14.98
N THR A 7 -18.45 37.22 15.37
CA THR A 7 -17.09 36.72 15.55
C THR A 7 -16.94 35.76 16.70
N ALA A 8 -17.65 35.98 17.82
CA ALA A 8 -17.66 35.07 18.94
C ALA A 8 -18.36 33.71 18.59
N ARG A 9 -19.43 33.75 17.79
CA ARG A 9 -20.11 32.51 17.30
C ARG A 9 -19.24 31.74 16.31
N GLN A 10 -18.49 32.43 15.44
CA GLN A 10 -17.55 31.77 14.51
C GLN A 10 -16.36 31.14 15.23
N SER A 11 -15.82 31.79 16.28
CA SER A 11 -14.75 31.21 17.07
C SER A 11 -15.19 29.99 17.90
N LEU A 12 -16.45 29.96 18.34
CA LEU A 12 -17.01 28.80 19.07
C LEU A 12 -17.29 27.60 18.16
N SER A 13 -17.47 27.80 16.84
CA SER A 13 -17.67 26.71 15.89
C SER A 13 -16.36 26.10 15.38
N PHE A 14 -15.23 26.79 15.54
CA PHE A 14 -13.92 26.31 15.06
C PHE A 14 -13.29 25.24 15.97
N SER A 15 -13.51 25.32 17.28
CA SER A 15 -12.91 24.40 18.25
C SER A 15 -13.34 22.92 18.08
N PRO A 16 -14.60 22.59 17.79
CA PRO A 16 -14.99 21.19 17.61
C PRO A 16 -14.48 20.60 16.28
N VAL A 17 -14.35 21.41 15.22
CA VAL A 17 -13.77 21.00 13.95
C VAL A 17 -12.28 20.73 14.12
N TRP A 18 -11.56 21.64 14.79
CA TRP A 18 -10.15 21.50 15.09
C TRP A 18 -9.86 20.23 15.90
N ASN A 19 -10.61 19.98 16.96
CA ASN A 19 -10.44 18.81 17.80
C ASN A 19 -10.70 17.48 17.04
N ARG A 20 -11.70 17.47 16.15
CA ARG A 20 -11.95 16.30 15.27
C ARG A 20 -10.81 16.07 14.30
N MET A 21 -10.27 17.14 13.71
CA MET A 21 -9.16 17.07 12.77
C MET A 21 -7.90 16.52 13.45
N VAL A 22 -7.55 17.06 14.62
CA VAL A 22 -6.40 16.60 15.43
C VAL A 22 -6.58 15.13 15.85
N ALA A 23 -7.79 14.73 16.26
CA ALA A 23 -8.08 13.35 16.61
C ALA A 23 -7.90 12.39 15.41
N SER A 24 -8.36 12.78 14.21
CA SER A 24 -8.19 11.99 12.99
C SER A 24 -6.73 11.86 12.58
N VAL A 25 -5.95 12.94 12.66
CA VAL A 25 -4.51 12.93 12.38
C VAL A 25 -3.78 12.01 13.35
N ARG A 26 -4.08 12.11 14.66
CA ARG A 26 -3.47 11.26 15.68
C ARG A 26 -3.80 9.77 15.45
N GLN A 27 -5.03 9.45 15.07
CA GLN A 27 -5.44 8.09 14.73
C GLN A 27 -4.69 7.57 13.50
N GLY A 28 -4.63 8.36 12.43
CA GLY A 28 -3.87 8.00 11.22
C GLY A 28 -2.38 7.77 11.50
N LEU A 29 -1.76 8.65 12.29
CA LEU A 29 -0.35 8.54 12.66
C LEU A 29 -0.06 7.29 13.49
N SER A 30 -0.96 6.91 14.41
CA SER A 30 -0.80 5.69 15.20
C SER A 30 -0.88 4.42 14.36
N VAL A 31 -1.80 4.36 13.37
CA VAL A 31 -1.88 3.24 12.43
C VAL A 31 -0.64 3.19 11.54
N TYR A 32 -0.20 4.35 11.04
CA TYR A 32 1.02 4.45 10.25
C TYR A 32 2.23 3.91 11.00
N ALA A 33 2.44 4.34 12.25
CA ALA A 33 3.53 3.87 13.10
C ALA A 33 3.45 2.36 13.38
N ALA A 34 2.24 1.86 13.69
CA ALA A 34 2.02 0.42 13.92
C ALA A 34 2.31 -0.39 12.64
N LEU A 35 1.83 0.06 11.49
CA LEU A 35 2.07 -0.61 10.21
C LEU A 35 3.56 -0.61 9.87
N THR A 36 4.27 0.51 10.08
CA THR A 36 5.71 0.60 9.87
C THR A 36 6.47 -0.36 10.78
N ALA A 37 6.10 -0.47 12.06
CA ALA A 37 6.72 -1.41 12.99
C ALA A 37 6.50 -2.87 12.57
N VAL A 38 5.27 -3.25 12.21
CA VAL A 38 4.96 -4.60 11.72
C VAL A 38 5.72 -4.91 10.43
N SER A 39 5.74 -3.98 9.49
CA SER A 39 6.46 -4.13 8.22
C SER A 39 7.97 -4.26 8.43
N SER A 40 8.55 -3.52 9.37
CA SER A 40 9.96 -3.65 9.73
C SER A 40 10.29 -5.05 10.22
N VAL A 41 9.42 -5.65 11.03
CA VAL A 41 9.57 -7.04 11.50
C VAL A 41 9.46 -8.01 10.33
N LEU A 42 8.49 -7.82 9.42
CA LEU A 42 8.34 -8.68 8.24
C LEU A 42 9.59 -8.64 7.34
N TYR A 43 10.13 -7.45 7.07
CA TYR A 43 11.35 -7.31 6.28
C TYR A 43 12.58 -7.89 6.99
N PHE A 44 12.67 -7.76 8.31
CA PHE A 44 13.74 -8.39 9.09
C PHE A 44 13.66 -9.92 9.02
N LEU A 45 12.46 -10.50 9.18
CA LEU A 45 12.24 -11.94 9.03
C LEU A 45 12.49 -12.44 7.60
N ALA A 46 12.29 -11.59 6.60
CA ALA A 46 12.61 -11.89 5.20
C ALA A 46 14.13 -11.87 4.91
N GLY A 47 14.97 -11.55 5.90
CA GLY A 47 16.43 -11.63 5.81
C GLY A 47 17.16 -10.30 5.63
N LEU A 48 16.49 -9.16 5.74
CA LEU A 48 17.15 -7.86 5.69
C LEU A 48 17.82 -7.52 7.02
N MET A 49 18.92 -6.78 6.96
CA MET A 49 19.55 -6.21 8.15
C MET A 49 18.58 -5.26 8.89
N PRO A 50 18.63 -5.14 10.23
CA PRO A 50 17.64 -4.37 10.99
C PRO A 50 17.46 -2.94 10.50
N LEU A 51 18.54 -2.24 10.22
CA LEU A 51 18.48 -0.85 9.70
C LEU A 51 17.83 -0.80 8.31
N ALA A 52 18.21 -1.72 7.41
CA ALA A 52 17.62 -1.83 6.09
C ALA A 52 16.13 -2.20 6.14
N ALA A 53 15.74 -3.07 7.08
CA ALA A 53 14.35 -3.45 7.29
C ALA A 53 13.49 -2.27 7.73
N VAL A 54 13.96 -1.44 8.67
CA VAL A 54 13.26 -0.24 9.13
C VAL A 54 13.15 0.80 8.02
N THR A 55 14.24 1.13 7.35
CA THR A 55 14.23 2.11 6.26
C THR A 55 13.32 1.66 5.12
N ARG A 56 13.36 0.38 4.77
CA ARG A 56 12.51 -0.18 3.72
C ARG A 56 11.03 -0.15 4.11
N ALA A 57 10.71 -0.49 5.37
CA ALA A 57 9.35 -0.40 5.87
C ALA A 57 8.80 1.04 5.80
N MET A 58 9.59 2.03 6.20
CA MET A 58 9.20 3.44 6.11
C MET A 58 8.91 3.86 4.67
N VAL A 59 9.80 3.50 3.74
CA VAL A 59 9.63 3.80 2.31
C VAL A 59 8.39 3.11 1.74
N THR A 60 8.16 1.82 2.07
CA THR A 60 7.01 1.08 1.55
C THR A 60 5.68 1.62 2.09
N VAL A 61 5.60 1.89 3.40
CA VAL A 61 4.36 2.38 4.04
C VAL A 61 4.02 3.81 3.60
N SER A 62 5.03 4.62 3.29
CA SER A 62 4.81 5.97 2.73
C SER A 62 4.55 5.97 1.22
N SER A 63 4.49 4.80 0.57
CA SER A 63 4.43 4.69 -0.90
C SER A 63 5.53 5.49 -1.60
N GLY A 64 6.68 5.67 -0.92
CA GLY A 64 7.78 6.51 -1.41
C GLY A 64 8.64 5.87 -2.48
N GLY A 65 8.35 4.63 -2.85
CA GLY A 65 9.01 3.75 -3.80
C GLY A 65 10.38 4.21 -4.31
N SER A 66 11.37 3.38 -4.18
CA SER A 66 12.57 3.57 -4.97
C SER A 66 12.60 2.47 -6.02
N ALA A 67 12.96 2.83 -7.24
CA ALA A 67 13.17 1.88 -8.34
C ALA A 67 14.42 0.98 -8.08
N ASP A 68 14.65 0.60 -6.82
CA ASP A 68 15.70 -0.33 -6.44
C ASP A 68 15.32 -1.76 -6.85
N TYR A 69 15.19 -1.93 -8.19
CA TYR A 69 15.20 -3.25 -8.82
C TYR A 69 16.31 -4.12 -8.24
N ALA A 70 17.49 -3.53 -8.01
CA ALA A 70 18.65 -4.22 -7.47
C ALA A 70 18.36 -4.94 -6.13
N LEU A 71 17.48 -4.44 -5.29
CA LEU A 71 17.25 -5.06 -3.98
C LEU A 71 16.41 -6.33 -4.07
N PHE A 72 15.30 -6.29 -4.81
CA PHE A 72 14.43 -7.44 -4.98
C PHE A 72 15.09 -8.48 -5.91
N ALA A 73 15.82 -8.04 -6.94
CA ALA A 73 16.55 -8.90 -7.84
C ALA A 73 17.79 -9.52 -7.18
N ALA A 74 18.56 -8.76 -6.38
CA ALA A 74 19.76 -9.26 -5.73
C ALA A 74 19.47 -10.32 -4.65
N HIS A 75 18.32 -10.24 -4.02
CA HIS A 75 17.96 -11.20 -2.98
C HIS A 75 17.12 -12.37 -3.47
N ALA A 76 16.63 -12.36 -4.74
CA ALA A 76 15.84 -13.42 -5.42
C ALA A 76 14.95 -14.25 -4.44
N ASN A 77 14.53 -13.63 -3.34
CA ASN A 77 13.92 -14.29 -2.20
C ASN A 77 12.41 -14.02 -2.21
N GLY A 78 11.61 -15.04 -2.51
CA GLY A 78 10.17 -14.93 -2.48
C GLY A 78 9.59 -14.42 -1.16
N ALA A 79 10.31 -14.60 -0.04
CA ALA A 79 9.92 -14.06 1.24
C ALA A 79 9.98 -12.52 1.28
N LEU A 80 10.97 -11.91 0.63
CA LEU A 80 11.10 -10.46 0.55
C LEU A 80 9.99 -9.84 -0.31
N GLU A 81 9.66 -10.47 -1.43
CA GLU A 81 8.55 -10.05 -2.29
C GLU A 81 7.21 -10.18 -1.57
N LEU A 82 6.99 -11.29 -0.85
CA LEU A 82 5.78 -11.46 -0.03
C LEU A 82 5.69 -10.39 1.06
N ALA A 83 6.76 -10.13 1.80
CA ALA A 83 6.79 -9.08 2.82
C ALA A 83 6.48 -7.71 2.21
N GLY A 84 7.09 -7.40 1.06
CA GLY A 84 6.82 -6.17 0.30
C GLY A 84 5.38 -6.09 -0.17
N GLY A 85 4.89 -7.12 -0.83
CA GLY A 85 3.52 -7.19 -1.34
C GLY A 85 2.46 -7.02 -0.25
N VAL A 86 2.62 -7.75 0.86
CA VAL A 86 1.73 -7.63 2.03
C VAL A 86 1.77 -6.22 2.63
N THR A 87 2.97 -5.66 2.78
CA THR A 87 3.11 -4.28 3.30
C THR A 87 2.43 -3.26 2.38
N MET A 88 2.66 -3.35 1.07
CA MET A 88 2.04 -2.47 0.06
C MET A 88 0.51 -2.58 0.08
N LEU A 89 -0.03 -3.80 0.19
CA LEU A 89 -1.48 -4.03 0.29
C LEU A 89 -2.09 -3.28 1.47
N PHE A 90 -1.50 -3.40 2.66
CA PHE A 90 -1.99 -2.70 3.84
C PHE A 90 -1.73 -1.20 3.82
N ALA A 91 -0.61 -0.76 3.25
CA ALA A 91 -0.28 0.66 3.12
C ALA A 91 -1.24 1.40 2.16
N GLY A 92 -1.71 0.72 1.10
CA GLY A 92 -2.68 1.27 0.16
C GLY A 92 -4.12 1.32 0.67
N MET A 93 -4.42 0.70 1.83
CA MET A 93 -5.75 0.73 2.42
C MET A 93 -6.00 2.05 3.18
N ASN A 94 -7.27 2.43 3.29
CA ASN A 94 -7.67 3.58 4.09
C ASN A 94 -7.34 3.36 5.58
N LEU A 95 -6.33 4.10 6.08
CA LEU A 95 -5.80 3.95 7.46
C LEU A 95 -6.86 4.22 8.52
N LEU A 96 -7.80 5.14 8.28
CA LEU A 96 -8.88 5.43 9.23
C LEU A 96 -9.89 4.29 9.30
N LEU A 97 -10.14 3.62 8.18
CA LEU A 97 -10.98 2.43 8.13
C LEU A 97 -10.33 1.28 8.89
N CYS A 98 -9.05 1.07 8.71
CA CYS A 98 -8.27 0.08 9.46
C CYS A 98 -8.32 0.35 10.97
N TRP A 99 -8.15 1.62 11.38
CA TRP A 99 -8.27 2.02 12.77
C TRP A 99 -9.65 1.69 13.36
N ARG A 100 -10.72 2.05 12.66
CA ARG A 100 -12.11 1.78 13.11
C ARG A 100 -12.38 0.29 13.24
N ALA A 101 -11.95 -0.51 12.26
CA ALA A 101 -12.11 -1.96 12.27
C ALA A 101 -11.36 -2.61 13.45
N TRP A 102 -10.12 -2.18 13.68
CA TRP A 102 -9.29 -2.65 14.77
C TRP A 102 -9.89 -2.32 16.14
N HIS A 103 -10.28 -1.05 16.34
CA HIS A 103 -10.80 -0.58 17.62
C HIS A 103 -12.18 -1.16 17.95
N SER A 104 -13.05 -1.33 16.95
CA SER A 104 -14.37 -1.93 17.13
C SER A 104 -14.38 -3.46 17.14
N ARG A 105 -13.24 -4.10 16.85
CA ARG A 105 -13.10 -5.56 16.64
C ARG A 105 -14.10 -6.15 15.64
N ARG A 106 -14.65 -5.32 14.75
CA ARG A 106 -15.64 -5.70 13.74
C ARG A 106 -15.02 -5.66 12.34
N PHE A 107 -14.27 -6.69 11.98
CA PHE A 107 -13.68 -6.80 10.66
C PHE A 107 -14.71 -6.85 9.52
N ALA A 108 -15.96 -7.20 9.83
CA ALA A 108 -17.07 -7.10 8.89
C ALA A 108 -17.31 -5.66 8.37
N LEU A 109 -16.85 -4.63 9.09
CA LEU A 109 -16.90 -3.24 8.63
C LEU A 109 -16.06 -3.04 7.38
N LEU A 110 -14.91 -3.72 7.29
CA LEU A 110 -14.00 -3.65 6.14
C LEU A 110 -14.70 -4.13 4.86
N TRP A 111 -15.41 -5.26 4.92
CA TRP A 111 -16.10 -5.83 3.76
C TRP A 111 -17.37 -5.07 3.35
N ARG A 112 -17.93 -4.24 4.22
CA ARG A 112 -19.08 -3.39 3.90
C ARG A 112 -18.69 -2.09 3.22
N ASP A 113 -17.43 -1.71 3.31
CA ASP A 113 -16.92 -0.50 2.68
C ASP A 113 -16.72 -0.71 1.18
N MET A 114 -17.31 0.20 0.39
CA MET A 114 -17.26 0.11 -1.07
C MET A 114 -15.86 0.42 -1.61
N GLU A 115 -15.13 1.33 -0.94
CA GLU A 115 -13.77 1.71 -1.31
C GLU A 115 -12.83 0.51 -1.21
N LEU A 116 -12.89 -0.24 -0.10
CA LEU A 116 -12.06 -1.44 0.07
C LEU A 116 -12.40 -2.53 -0.95
N ARG A 117 -13.70 -2.74 -1.23
CA ARG A 117 -14.11 -3.75 -2.23
C ARG A 117 -13.59 -3.39 -3.62
N LEU A 118 -13.69 -2.12 -4.03
CA LEU A 118 -13.15 -1.65 -5.31
C LEU A 118 -11.63 -1.78 -5.36
N TYR A 119 -10.94 -1.46 -4.26
CA TYR A 119 -9.49 -1.61 -4.15
C TYR A 119 -9.06 -3.07 -4.32
N VAL A 120 -9.67 -4.00 -3.58
CA VAL A 120 -9.36 -5.43 -3.69
C VAL A 120 -9.71 -5.97 -5.08
N PHE A 121 -10.87 -5.59 -5.62
CA PHE A 121 -11.27 -5.99 -6.97
C PHE A 121 -10.30 -5.46 -8.04
N GLY A 122 -9.88 -4.21 -7.93
CA GLY A 122 -8.88 -3.60 -8.82
C GLY A 122 -7.56 -4.36 -8.81
N ILE A 123 -7.04 -4.71 -7.62
CA ILE A 123 -5.82 -5.51 -7.49
C ILE A 123 -5.98 -6.89 -8.11
N LEU A 124 -7.08 -7.58 -7.82
CA LEU A 124 -7.32 -8.91 -8.39
C LEU A 124 -7.46 -8.86 -9.91
N ALA A 125 -8.26 -7.94 -10.44
CA ALA A 125 -8.47 -7.79 -11.87
C ALA A 125 -7.18 -7.46 -12.61
N SER A 126 -6.42 -6.46 -12.11
CA SER A 126 -5.14 -6.08 -12.73
C SER A 126 -4.06 -7.15 -12.56
N GLY A 127 -4.01 -7.83 -11.42
CA GLY A 127 -3.09 -8.93 -11.18
C GLY A 127 -3.34 -10.11 -12.12
N PHE A 128 -4.58 -10.53 -12.29
CA PHE A 128 -4.93 -11.59 -13.23
C PHE A 128 -4.69 -11.16 -14.69
N LEU A 129 -5.04 -9.94 -15.06
CA LEU A 129 -4.82 -9.45 -16.42
C LEU A 129 -3.33 -9.42 -16.77
N LEU A 130 -2.51 -8.85 -15.88
CA LEU A 130 -1.07 -8.80 -16.08
C LEU A 130 -0.45 -10.21 -16.09
N SER A 131 -0.88 -11.09 -15.20
CA SER A 131 -0.43 -12.49 -15.19
C SER A 131 -0.78 -13.22 -16.49
N ALA A 132 -1.98 -12.99 -17.04
CA ALA A 132 -2.38 -13.54 -18.32
C ALA A 132 -1.50 -13.04 -19.47
N VAL A 133 -1.18 -11.73 -19.49
CA VAL A 133 -0.28 -11.16 -20.49
C VAL A 133 1.11 -11.79 -20.40
N LEU A 134 1.68 -11.90 -19.19
CA LEU A 134 2.99 -12.53 -18.97
C LEU A 134 3.02 -14.00 -19.37
N PHE A 135 1.93 -14.74 -19.13
CA PHE A 135 1.84 -16.15 -19.49
C PHE A 135 1.71 -16.36 -20.99
N PHE A 136 0.78 -15.65 -21.65
CA PHE A 136 0.48 -15.87 -23.07
C PHE A 136 1.46 -15.18 -24.02
N HIS A 137 1.92 -13.99 -23.66
CA HIS A 137 2.74 -13.17 -24.54
C HIS A 137 4.24 -13.35 -24.25
N ASP A 138 4.63 -13.28 -22.98
CA ASP A 138 6.04 -13.36 -22.59
C ASP A 138 6.47 -14.82 -22.26
N ARG A 139 5.54 -15.79 -22.35
CA ARG A 139 5.77 -17.24 -22.19
C ARG A 139 6.47 -17.63 -20.89
N LEU A 140 6.25 -16.87 -19.82
CA LEU A 140 6.75 -17.23 -18.50
C LEU A 140 6.00 -18.45 -17.94
N ALA A 141 6.64 -19.18 -17.03
CA ALA A 141 5.96 -20.26 -16.31
C ALA A 141 4.74 -19.70 -15.55
N LEU A 142 3.68 -20.51 -15.43
CA LEU A 142 2.42 -20.09 -14.81
C LEU A 142 2.63 -19.50 -13.40
N PHE A 143 3.48 -20.14 -12.61
CA PHE A 143 3.78 -19.69 -11.25
C PHE A 143 4.50 -18.34 -11.23
N ASP A 144 5.48 -18.15 -12.10
CA ASP A 144 6.23 -16.89 -12.20
C ASP A 144 5.34 -15.77 -12.77
N SER A 145 4.48 -16.09 -13.74
CA SER A 145 3.50 -15.14 -14.29
C SER A 145 2.54 -14.62 -13.22
N LEU A 146 2.02 -15.51 -12.37
CA LEU A 146 1.17 -15.13 -11.24
C LEU A 146 1.96 -14.30 -10.20
N ARG A 147 3.12 -14.76 -9.80
CA ARG A 147 3.97 -14.10 -8.81
C ARG A 147 4.32 -12.67 -9.24
N TYR A 148 4.89 -12.51 -10.43
CA TYR A 148 5.27 -11.19 -10.94
C TYR A 148 4.06 -10.34 -11.31
N GLY A 149 3.01 -10.94 -11.87
CA GLY A 149 1.79 -10.23 -12.23
C GLY A 149 1.12 -9.60 -11.01
N PHE A 150 0.90 -10.36 -9.95
CA PHE A 150 0.30 -9.84 -8.72
C PHE A 150 1.22 -8.85 -7.98
N PHE A 151 2.52 -9.14 -7.88
CA PHE A 151 3.46 -8.24 -7.22
C PHE A 151 3.48 -6.85 -7.89
N HIS A 152 3.61 -6.81 -9.22
CA HIS A 152 3.65 -5.55 -9.94
C HIS A 152 2.29 -4.85 -9.96
N ALA A 153 1.19 -5.58 -10.08
CA ALA A 153 -0.15 -5.00 -9.98
C ALA A 153 -0.36 -4.30 -8.63
N VAL A 154 0.01 -4.94 -7.52
CA VAL A 154 -0.04 -4.32 -6.20
C VAL A 154 0.87 -3.10 -6.14
N SER A 155 2.12 -3.23 -6.57
CA SER A 155 3.13 -2.18 -6.51
C SER A 155 2.72 -0.91 -7.27
N PHE A 156 2.16 -1.05 -8.47
CA PHE A 156 1.75 0.09 -9.29
C PHE A 156 0.41 0.67 -8.83
N LEU A 157 -0.58 -0.15 -8.49
CA LEU A 157 -1.86 0.34 -7.96
C LEU A 157 -1.72 1.06 -6.61
N THR A 158 -0.79 0.63 -5.77
CA THR A 158 -0.48 1.33 -4.51
C THR A 158 0.50 2.48 -4.67
N THR A 159 0.88 2.79 -5.92
CA THR A 159 1.84 3.86 -6.25
C THR A 159 3.23 3.69 -5.61
N THR A 160 3.56 2.49 -5.11
CA THR A 160 4.84 2.23 -4.46
C THR A 160 5.98 2.09 -5.48
N GLY A 161 5.72 1.51 -6.68
CA GLY A 161 6.69 1.46 -7.77
C GLY A 161 7.84 0.46 -7.58
N TYR A 162 7.68 -0.57 -6.74
CA TYR A 162 8.68 -1.63 -6.62
C TYR A 162 8.66 -2.56 -7.82
N VAL A 163 9.85 -2.98 -8.25
CA VAL A 163 10.06 -3.85 -9.40
C VAL A 163 10.81 -5.11 -8.96
N ALA A 164 10.23 -6.29 -9.17
CA ALA A 164 10.81 -7.58 -8.81
C ALA A 164 11.44 -8.31 -10.01
N ALA A 165 11.13 -7.90 -11.23
CA ALA A 165 11.65 -8.50 -12.47
C ALA A 165 12.12 -7.41 -13.44
N PRO A 166 13.07 -7.71 -14.35
CA PRO A 166 13.55 -6.73 -15.32
C PRO A 166 12.42 -6.39 -16.31
N LEU A 167 11.76 -5.25 -16.10
CA LEU A 167 10.69 -4.77 -16.98
C LEU A 167 11.15 -4.56 -18.43
N ALA A 168 12.47 -4.43 -18.65
CA ALA A 168 13.03 -4.27 -19.99
C ALA A 168 12.76 -5.48 -20.88
N ASP A 169 12.72 -6.68 -20.29
CA ASP A 169 12.52 -7.95 -21.00
C ASP A 169 11.03 -8.24 -21.29
N TRP A 170 10.13 -7.44 -20.71
CA TRP A 170 8.70 -7.62 -20.88
C TRP A 170 8.20 -7.01 -22.17
N SER A 171 7.10 -7.55 -22.69
CA SER A 171 6.45 -7.01 -23.88
C SER A 171 6.08 -5.53 -23.73
N PRO A 172 6.07 -4.76 -24.83
CA PRO A 172 5.65 -3.36 -24.81
C PRO A 172 4.24 -3.18 -24.23
N PHE A 173 3.36 -4.16 -24.45
CA PHE A 173 2.00 -4.14 -23.93
C PHE A 173 1.97 -4.27 -22.39
N ALA A 174 2.75 -5.19 -21.80
CA ALA A 174 2.82 -5.34 -20.36
C ALA A 174 3.38 -4.07 -19.68
N ARG A 175 4.39 -3.45 -20.29
CA ARG A 175 4.97 -2.18 -19.81
C ARG A 175 3.98 -1.02 -19.89
N LEU A 176 3.25 -0.91 -21.01
CA LEU A 176 2.23 0.14 -21.19
C LEU A 176 1.09 -0.03 -20.19
N TYR A 177 0.67 -1.27 -19.94
CA TYR A 177 -0.38 -1.57 -18.96
C TYR A 177 -0.03 -1.12 -17.54
N LEU A 178 1.24 -1.21 -17.14
CA LEU A 178 1.69 -0.74 -15.83
C LEU A 178 1.71 0.79 -15.70
N LEU A 179 1.72 1.53 -16.82
CA LEU A 179 1.71 3.00 -16.83
C LEU A 179 0.29 3.61 -16.81
N LEU A 180 -0.72 2.80 -17.11
CA LEU A 180 -2.14 3.21 -17.11
C LEU A 180 -2.79 3.00 -15.76
#